data_686c3188f7b348afd6aea2636999a2ea
#
_entry.id   686c3188f7b348afd6aea2636999a2ea
#
_cell.length_a   1.000
_cell.length_b   1.000
_cell.length_c   1.000
_cell.angle_alpha   90.00
_cell.angle_beta   90.00
_cell.angle_gamma   90.00
#
_symmetry.space_group_name_H-M   'P 1'
#
loop_
_entity.id
_entity.type
_entity.pdbx_description
1 polymer ?
#
loop_
_entity_poly.entity_id
_entity_poly.type
_entity_poly.pdbx_seq_one_letter_code
_entity_poly.pdbx_strand_id
1 'polypeptide(L)'
;MKAIYYNQHGDPDVLEYGELPTPNIEPHQVLVQVAATSVNPIDRRLRGGELQEYITRTFPVVPGWDVAGRIVAVGSGVSGWKVGDDVIGLAFTWSIQHGRYAEFLPIDSNAITAKPASLSFCDAAALPLTSLTAWQSLTEFADLCPGQSSSIQAGAGGLDRFSIPIT
;
A
#
# COMPACT_ATOMS: atom_id res chain seq x y z
N MET A 1 -16.25 -8.10 7.06
CA MET A 1 -15.73 -7.78 5.72
C MET A 1 -15.00 -8.98 5.16
N LYS A 2 -15.05 -9.17 3.86
CA LYS A 2 -14.24 -10.20 3.19
C LYS A 2 -12.78 -9.76 3.12
N ALA A 3 -11.86 -10.71 3.35
CA ALA A 3 -10.43 -10.48 3.32
C ALA A 3 -9.66 -11.74 2.90
N ILE A 4 -8.44 -11.55 2.41
CA ILE A 4 -7.42 -12.59 2.32
C ILE A 4 -6.47 -12.35 3.49
N TYR A 5 -6.27 -13.39 4.31
CA TYR A 5 -5.42 -13.30 5.51
C TYR A 5 -4.66 -14.59 5.75
N TYR A 6 -3.76 -14.58 6.68
CA TYR A 6 -3.05 -15.79 7.13
C TYR A 6 -2.82 -15.74 8.65
N ASN A 7 -2.79 -16.94 9.27
CA ASN A 7 -2.66 -17.14 10.71
C ASN A 7 -1.25 -17.58 11.14
N GLN A 8 -0.40 -17.92 10.17
CA GLN A 8 1.00 -18.32 10.38
C GLN A 8 1.81 -18.00 9.14
N HIS A 9 3.14 -17.90 9.29
CA HIS A 9 4.03 -17.77 8.14
C HIS A 9 4.08 -19.05 7.32
N GLY A 10 4.33 -18.90 6.02
CA GLY A 10 4.46 -20.04 5.11
C GLY A 10 4.36 -19.68 3.64
N ASP A 11 4.24 -20.71 2.84
CA ASP A 11 4.01 -20.67 1.40
C ASP A 11 2.60 -20.16 1.05
N PRO A 12 2.24 -19.96 -0.23
CA PRO A 12 0.92 -19.42 -0.60
C PRO A 12 -0.30 -20.16 -0.04
N ASP A 13 -0.17 -21.42 0.31
CA ASP A 13 -1.21 -22.29 0.87
C ASP A 13 -1.68 -21.88 2.29
N VAL A 14 -0.91 -21.02 3.00
CA VAL A 14 -1.37 -20.44 4.27
C VAL A 14 -2.36 -19.29 4.10
N LEU A 15 -2.59 -18.83 2.87
CA LEU A 15 -3.55 -17.77 2.59
C LEU A 15 -4.97 -18.31 2.65
N GLU A 16 -5.80 -17.67 3.46
CA GLU A 16 -7.20 -17.97 3.63
C GLU A 16 -8.06 -16.82 3.07
N TYR A 17 -9.16 -17.16 2.41
CA TYR A 17 -10.20 -16.20 2.06
C TYR A 17 -11.39 -16.38 2.97
N GLY A 18 -11.76 -15.34 3.71
CA GLY A 18 -12.83 -15.47 4.69
C GLY A 18 -13.34 -14.10 5.17
N GLU A 19 -14.12 -14.15 6.24
CA GLU A 19 -14.70 -12.96 6.85
C GLU A 19 -13.95 -12.57 8.13
N LEU A 20 -13.58 -11.30 8.22
CA LEU A 20 -13.03 -10.65 9.41
C LEU A 20 -13.94 -9.50 9.84
N PRO A 21 -13.90 -9.09 11.12
CA PRO A 21 -14.54 -7.86 11.55
C PRO A 21 -14.07 -6.66 10.71
N THR A 22 -15.00 -5.76 10.39
CA THR A 22 -14.59 -4.47 9.80
C THR A 22 -13.84 -3.67 10.86
N PRO A 23 -12.63 -3.16 10.55
CA PRO A 23 -11.83 -2.43 11.53
C PRO A 23 -12.47 -1.10 11.89
N ASN A 24 -12.27 -0.67 13.13
CA ASN A 24 -12.55 0.69 13.56
C ASN A 24 -11.44 1.63 13.07
N ILE A 25 -11.75 2.92 12.98
CA ILE A 25 -10.76 3.96 12.67
C ILE A 25 -10.41 4.75 13.92
N GLU A 26 -9.15 5.14 14.01
CA GLU A 26 -8.65 6.09 14.99
C GLU A 26 -8.96 7.54 14.57
N PRO A 27 -8.90 8.53 15.49
CA PRO A 27 -9.22 9.92 15.17
C PRO A 27 -8.46 10.52 13.98
N HIS A 28 -7.23 10.06 13.70
CA HIS A 28 -6.37 10.53 12.62
C HIS A 28 -6.49 9.72 11.32
N GLN A 29 -7.34 8.70 11.30
CA GLN A 29 -7.50 7.78 10.19
C GLN A 29 -8.77 8.04 9.38
N VAL A 30 -8.77 7.52 8.17
CA VAL A 30 -9.95 7.34 7.34
C VAL A 30 -10.20 5.85 7.11
N LEU A 31 -11.45 5.48 6.87
CA LEU A 31 -11.81 4.14 6.38
C LEU A 31 -11.99 4.20 4.88
N VAL A 32 -11.19 3.44 4.16
CA VAL A 32 -11.27 3.33 2.70
C VAL A 32 -11.96 2.03 2.33
N GLN A 33 -13.03 2.12 1.54
CA GLN A 33 -13.55 0.98 0.78
C GLN A 33 -12.61 0.70 -0.38
N VAL A 34 -11.92 -0.43 -0.32
CA VAL A 34 -10.89 -0.81 -1.30
C VAL A 34 -11.55 -1.20 -2.62
N ALA A 35 -11.21 -0.49 -3.69
CA ALA A 35 -11.65 -0.81 -5.05
C ALA A 35 -10.58 -1.65 -5.77
N ALA A 36 -9.31 -1.40 -5.51
CA ALA A 36 -8.18 -2.15 -6.05
C ALA A 36 -6.97 -2.07 -5.12
N THR A 37 -6.12 -3.07 -5.20
CA THR A 37 -4.81 -3.15 -4.55
C THR A 37 -3.82 -3.79 -5.52
N SER A 38 -2.52 -3.71 -5.24
CA SER A 38 -1.48 -4.37 -6.01
C SER A 38 -0.80 -5.48 -5.21
N VAL A 39 -0.09 -6.36 -5.91
CA VAL A 39 0.74 -7.41 -5.31
C VAL A 39 2.20 -7.05 -5.51
N ASN A 40 2.96 -7.04 -4.43
CA ASN A 40 4.36 -6.67 -4.42
C ASN A 40 5.27 -7.80 -3.88
N PRO A 41 6.55 -7.84 -4.23
CA PRO A 41 7.50 -8.82 -3.68
C PRO A 41 7.57 -8.83 -2.16
N ILE A 42 7.34 -7.69 -1.51
CA ILE A 42 7.33 -7.59 -0.05
C ILE A 42 6.19 -8.39 0.58
N ASP A 43 5.05 -8.54 -0.07
CA ASP A 43 3.91 -9.34 0.43
C ASP A 43 4.31 -10.80 0.62
N ARG A 44 5.05 -11.37 -0.35
CA ARG A 44 5.60 -12.72 -0.27
C ARG A 44 6.59 -12.85 0.87
N ARG A 45 7.52 -11.90 0.99
CA ARG A 45 8.56 -11.91 2.03
C ARG A 45 7.95 -11.78 3.43
N LEU A 46 6.92 -10.94 3.58
CA LEU A 46 6.19 -10.79 4.83
C LEU A 46 5.47 -12.09 5.21
N ARG A 47 4.72 -12.70 4.26
CA ARG A 47 4.04 -13.96 4.48
C ARG A 47 5.01 -15.09 4.81
N GLY A 48 6.13 -15.19 4.10
CA GLY A 48 7.18 -16.18 4.34
C GLY A 48 7.95 -16.01 5.66
N GLY A 49 7.75 -14.88 6.35
CA GLY A 49 8.41 -14.62 7.63
C GLY A 49 9.84 -14.04 7.51
N GLU A 50 10.31 -13.70 6.31
CA GLU A 50 11.64 -13.14 6.09
C GLU A 50 11.85 -11.77 6.75
N LEU A 51 10.76 -11.08 7.13
CA LEU A 51 10.80 -9.73 7.69
C LEU A 51 10.43 -9.68 9.18
N GLN A 52 10.52 -10.81 9.90
CA GLN A 52 10.10 -10.90 11.30
C GLN A 52 10.88 -10.01 12.26
N GLU A 53 12.14 -9.74 11.97
CA GLU A 53 13.01 -8.90 12.78
C GLU A 53 12.73 -7.41 12.60
N TYR A 54 12.11 -7.02 11.48
CA TYR A 54 11.90 -5.61 11.11
C TYR A 54 10.45 -5.16 11.27
N ILE A 55 9.50 -6.06 11.05
CA ILE A 55 8.07 -5.72 11.01
C ILE A 55 7.32 -6.58 12.04
N THR A 56 6.76 -5.91 13.04
CA THR A 56 5.87 -6.55 14.03
C THR A 56 4.53 -6.90 13.38
N ARG A 57 3.92 -8.01 13.78
CA ARG A 57 2.63 -8.44 13.25
C ARG A 57 1.76 -9.10 14.30
N THR A 58 0.47 -8.93 14.14
CA THR A 58 -0.55 -9.57 14.96
C THR A 58 -1.43 -10.43 14.06
N PHE A 59 -1.47 -11.75 14.31
CA PHE A 59 -2.32 -12.66 13.55
C PHE A 59 -3.81 -12.52 13.96
N PRO A 60 -4.76 -12.69 13.03
CA PRO A 60 -4.55 -12.89 11.60
C PRO A 60 -3.97 -11.66 10.91
N VAL A 61 -3.04 -11.87 9.97
CA VAL A 61 -2.46 -10.79 9.19
C VAL A 61 -3.14 -10.72 7.82
N VAL A 62 -3.68 -9.57 7.48
CA VAL A 62 -4.11 -9.23 6.13
C VAL A 62 -2.93 -8.61 5.40
N PRO A 63 -2.41 -9.19 4.30
CA PRO A 63 -1.30 -8.60 3.54
C PRO A 63 -1.74 -7.45 2.63
N GLY A 64 -0.80 -6.91 1.85
CA GLY A 64 -1.01 -5.82 0.90
C GLY A 64 -0.59 -4.46 1.44
N TRP A 65 -0.10 -3.60 0.55
CA TRP A 65 0.48 -2.29 0.88
C TRP A 65 -0.16 -1.14 0.12
N ASP A 66 -0.44 -1.34 -1.16
CA ASP A 66 -1.05 -0.36 -2.04
C ASP A 66 -2.56 -0.36 -1.90
N VAL A 67 -3.16 0.81 -1.97
CA VAL A 67 -4.61 0.96 -2.01
C VAL A 67 -5.02 1.99 -3.05
N ALA A 68 -6.10 1.70 -3.74
CA ALA A 68 -6.94 2.66 -4.43
C ALA A 68 -8.41 2.38 -4.06
N GLY A 69 -9.13 3.39 -3.63
CA GLY A 69 -10.49 3.20 -3.13
C GLY A 69 -11.20 4.50 -2.81
N ARG A 70 -12.33 4.37 -2.13
CA ARG A 70 -13.17 5.52 -1.75
C ARG A 70 -13.29 5.63 -0.24
N ILE A 71 -13.17 6.83 0.28
CA ILE A 71 -13.37 7.10 1.72
C ILE A 71 -14.84 6.88 2.07
N VAL A 72 -15.09 6.04 3.07
CA VAL A 72 -16.45 5.75 3.59
C VAL A 72 -16.65 6.22 5.03
N ALA A 73 -15.58 6.50 5.78
CA ALA A 73 -15.64 7.15 7.07
C ALA A 73 -14.39 7.99 7.32
N VAL A 74 -14.52 9.03 8.15
CA VAL A 74 -13.45 9.98 8.45
C VAL A 74 -13.35 10.13 9.97
N GLY A 75 -12.14 9.97 10.51
CA GLY A 75 -11.87 10.14 11.94
C GLY A 75 -12.04 11.61 12.38
N SER A 76 -12.35 11.80 13.65
CA SER A 76 -12.71 13.12 14.21
C SER A 76 -11.58 14.17 14.17
N GLY A 77 -10.33 13.73 14.04
CA GLY A 77 -9.16 14.61 13.95
C GLY A 77 -8.68 14.85 12.51
N VAL A 78 -9.32 14.25 11.51
CA VAL A 78 -8.93 14.40 10.11
C VAL A 78 -9.50 15.67 9.51
N SER A 79 -8.68 16.41 8.79
CA SER A 79 -9.06 17.57 7.99
C SER A 79 -8.63 17.38 6.54
N GLY A 80 -9.34 18.00 5.60
CA GLY A 80 -9.01 17.96 4.17
C GLY A 80 -9.58 16.76 3.41
N TRP A 81 -10.14 15.77 4.09
CA TRP A 81 -10.80 14.61 3.48
C TRP A 81 -12.27 14.51 3.87
N LYS A 82 -13.07 13.94 3.00
CA LYS A 82 -14.50 13.67 3.22
C LYS A 82 -14.92 12.33 2.66
N VAL A 83 -16.05 11.83 3.18
CA VAL A 83 -16.71 10.64 2.63
C VAL A 83 -17.04 10.88 1.15
N GLY A 84 -16.71 9.91 0.31
CA GLY A 84 -16.90 9.94 -1.13
C GLY A 84 -15.63 10.31 -1.93
N ASP A 85 -14.57 10.80 -1.30
CA ASP A 85 -13.32 11.11 -1.98
C ASP A 85 -12.64 9.82 -2.47
N ASP A 86 -12.19 9.84 -3.73
CA ASP A 86 -11.41 8.77 -4.33
C ASP A 86 -9.92 8.99 -4.04
N VAL A 87 -9.27 7.98 -3.45
CA VAL A 87 -7.91 8.10 -2.94
C VAL A 87 -7.02 6.95 -3.38
N ILE A 88 -5.71 7.21 -3.36
CA ILE A 88 -4.65 6.21 -3.45
C ILE A 88 -3.68 6.40 -2.29
N GLY A 89 -2.97 5.35 -1.90
CA GLY A 89 -1.98 5.45 -0.85
C GLY A 89 -1.11 4.22 -0.67
N LEU A 90 0.04 4.44 -0.04
CA LEU A 90 0.91 3.39 0.48
C LEU A 90 0.70 3.31 1.99
N ALA A 91 0.00 2.29 2.43
CA ALA A 91 -0.26 2.14 3.84
C ALA A 91 0.83 1.28 4.52
N PHE A 92 2.04 1.82 4.52
CA PHE A 92 3.17 1.24 5.23
C PHE A 92 3.04 1.45 6.74
N THR A 93 3.22 0.38 7.52
CA THR A 93 3.34 0.44 8.97
C THR A 93 4.38 -0.57 9.44
N TRP A 94 5.08 -0.27 10.55
CA TRP A 94 6.01 -1.19 11.21
C TRP A 94 5.29 -2.28 12.04
N SER A 95 3.98 -2.15 12.21
CA SER A 95 3.14 -3.14 12.87
C SER A 95 1.94 -3.46 11.98
N ILE A 96 1.86 -4.70 11.48
CA ILE A 96 0.85 -5.11 10.50
C ILE A 96 -0.16 -6.04 11.15
N GLN A 97 -1.43 -5.67 11.00
CA GLN A 97 -2.58 -6.53 11.21
C GLN A 97 -3.58 -6.36 10.06
N HIS A 98 -3.88 -5.13 9.70
CA HIS A 98 -4.87 -4.76 8.69
C HIS A 98 -4.17 -4.31 7.40
N GLY A 99 -3.99 -5.23 6.46
CA GLY A 99 -3.50 -4.94 5.11
C GLY A 99 -4.63 -4.65 4.12
N ARG A 100 -4.30 -4.65 2.81
CA ARG A 100 -5.17 -4.13 1.73
C ARG A 100 -5.88 -5.21 0.94
N TYR A 101 -5.60 -6.48 1.24
CA TYR A 101 -6.34 -7.60 0.64
C TYR A 101 -7.66 -7.81 1.40
N ALA A 102 -8.41 -6.73 1.62
CA ALA A 102 -9.69 -6.68 2.30
C ALA A 102 -10.62 -5.63 1.68
N GLU A 103 -11.93 -5.74 1.94
CA GLU A 103 -12.92 -4.78 1.44
C GLU A 103 -12.78 -3.39 2.07
N PHE A 104 -12.29 -3.30 3.32
CA PHE A 104 -12.14 -2.04 4.04
C PHE A 104 -10.76 -1.96 4.71
N LEU A 105 -10.20 -0.76 4.68
CA LEU A 105 -8.88 -0.45 5.21
C LEU A 105 -8.93 0.80 6.08
N PRO A 106 -8.54 0.74 7.36
CA PRO A 106 -8.18 1.92 8.14
C PRO A 106 -6.78 2.38 7.72
N ILE A 107 -6.65 3.64 7.36
CA ILE A 107 -5.37 4.22 6.92
C ILE A 107 -5.21 5.63 7.46
N ASP A 108 -3.97 5.99 7.82
CA ASP A 108 -3.62 7.34 8.23
C ASP A 108 -3.94 8.32 7.10
N SER A 109 -4.61 9.41 7.44
CA SER A 109 -5.00 10.45 6.48
C SER A 109 -3.82 11.13 5.78
N ASN A 110 -2.62 11.04 6.36
CA ASN A 110 -1.37 11.53 5.75
C ASN A 110 -0.72 10.53 4.79
N ALA A 111 -1.15 9.28 4.79
CA ALA A 111 -0.63 8.23 3.91
C ALA A 111 -1.40 8.08 2.60
N ILE A 112 -2.33 8.97 2.34
CA ILE A 112 -3.16 8.97 1.12
C ILE A 112 -3.07 10.28 0.36
N THR A 113 -3.35 10.20 -0.94
CA THR A 113 -3.55 11.36 -1.81
C THR A 113 -4.76 11.16 -2.71
N ALA A 114 -5.25 12.25 -3.31
CA ALA A 114 -6.38 12.16 -4.24
C ALA A 114 -6.01 11.29 -5.44
N LYS A 115 -6.88 10.34 -5.78
CA LYS A 115 -6.71 9.54 -7.00
C LYS A 115 -6.79 10.45 -8.23
N PRO A 116 -5.81 10.41 -9.15
CA PRO A 116 -5.92 11.12 -10.41
C PRO A 116 -7.22 10.74 -11.15
N ALA A 117 -7.98 11.74 -11.58
CA ALA A 117 -9.27 11.52 -12.24
C ALA A 117 -9.16 10.72 -13.55
N SER A 118 -8.00 10.83 -14.22
CA SER A 118 -7.69 10.14 -15.48
C SER A 118 -7.39 8.66 -15.33
N LEU A 119 -7.13 8.17 -14.10
CA LEU A 119 -6.78 6.77 -13.87
C LEU A 119 -7.98 5.97 -13.35
N SER A 120 -8.09 4.72 -13.80
CA SER A 120 -8.95 3.74 -13.14
C SER A 120 -8.43 3.41 -11.73
N PHE A 121 -9.25 2.80 -10.88
CA PHE A 121 -8.76 2.33 -9.57
C PHE A 121 -7.66 1.26 -9.72
N CYS A 122 -7.78 0.39 -10.72
CA CYS A 122 -6.77 -0.65 -10.98
C CYS A 122 -5.41 -0.04 -11.37
N ASP A 123 -5.39 0.92 -12.29
CA ASP A 123 -4.15 1.58 -12.69
C ASP A 123 -3.57 2.40 -11.53
N ALA A 124 -4.42 3.09 -10.80
CA ALA A 124 -4.04 3.91 -9.66
C ALA A 124 -3.44 3.08 -8.49
N ALA A 125 -3.96 1.86 -8.26
CA ALA A 125 -3.44 0.97 -7.22
C ALA A 125 -2.04 0.43 -7.53
N ALA A 126 -1.60 0.46 -8.77
CA ALA A 126 -0.25 0.01 -9.15
C ALA A 126 0.85 1.04 -8.86
N LEU A 127 0.47 2.28 -8.49
CA LEU A 127 1.42 3.39 -8.36
C LEU A 127 2.15 3.45 -7.00
N PRO A 128 1.47 3.38 -5.83
CA PRO A 128 2.03 3.95 -4.60
C PRO A 128 3.40 3.37 -4.22
N LEU A 129 3.52 2.06 -4.03
CA LEU A 129 4.76 1.45 -3.57
C LEU A 129 5.89 1.63 -4.60
N THR A 130 5.62 1.32 -5.85
CA THR A 130 6.64 1.31 -6.90
C THR A 130 7.12 2.72 -7.26
N SER A 131 6.21 3.68 -7.38
CA SER A 131 6.58 5.07 -7.70
C SER A 131 7.30 5.76 -6.52
N LEU A 132 6.84 5.56 -5.29
CA LEU A 132 7.52 6.11 -4.11
C LEU A 132 8.91 5.50 -3.93
N THR A 133 9.07 4.19 -4.14
CA THR A 133 10.38 3.55 -4.07
C THR A 133 11.33 4.11 -5.16
N ALA A 134 10.85 4.28 -6.40
CA ALA A 134 11.64 4.87 -7.48
C ALA A 134 12.05 6.31 -7.13
N TRP A 135 11.08 7.13 -6.73
CA TRP A 135 11.31 8.51 -6.35
C TRP A 135 12.34 8.64 -5.24
N GLN A 136 12.12 7.99 -4.12
CA GLN A 136 13.01 8.06 -2.96
C GLN A 136 14.41 7.53 -3.28
N SER A 137 14.52 6.43 -4.04
CA SER A 137 15.81 5.89 -4.44
C SER A 137 16.65 6.88 -5.24
N LEU A 138 16.03 7.61 -6.16
CA LEU A 138 16.73 8.54 -7.04
C LEU A 138 16.96 9.91 -6.40
N THR A 139 15.98 10.44 -5.67
CA THR A 139 16.03 11.81 -5.15
C THR A 139 16.58 11.90 -3.73
N GLU A 140 16.25 10.95 -2.86
CA GLU A 140 16.62 11.02 -1.45
C GLU A 140 17.89 10.21 -1.13
N PHE A 141 18.06 9.02 -1.76
CA PHE A 141 19.22 8.18 -1.52
C PHE A 141 20.38 8.45 -2.48
N ALA A 142 20.09 8.54 -3.78
CA ALA A 142 21.14 8.78 -4.79
C ALA A 142 21.45 10.26 -4.98
N ASP A 143 20.61 11.17 -4.48
CA ASP A 143 20.73 12.63 -4.65
C ASP A 143 20.99 13.00 -6.12
N LEU A 144 20.23 12.42 -7.03
CA LEU A 144 20.43 12.54 -8.47
C LEU A 144 20.21 13.99 -8.92
N CYS A 145 21.25 14.59 -9.50
CA CYS A 145 21.25 15.96 -9.95
C CYS A 145 21.20 16.09 -11.49
N PRO A 146 20.70 17.21 -12.03
CA PRO A 146 20.71 17.46 -13.48
C PRO A 146 22.11 17.31 -14.07
N GLY A 147 22.21 16.64 -15.21
CA GLY A 147 23.48 16.39 -15.91
C GLY A 147 24.22 15.12 -15.48
N GLN A 148 23.72 14.40 -14.50
CA GLN A 148 24.25 13.07 -14.15
C GLN A 148 23.62 11.99 -15.03
N SER A 149 24.31 10.85 -15.13
CA SER A 149 23.80 9.66 -15.81
C SER A 149 23.50 8.56 -14.81
N SER A 150 22.40 7.87 -14.99
CA SER A 150 22.02 6.71 -14.18
C SER A 150 21.90 5.46 -15.03
N SER A 151 22.20 4.29 -14.45
CA SER A 151 21.97 3.00 -15.08
C SER A 151 20.84 2.28 -14.35
N ILE A 152 19.75 2.03 -15.06
CA ILE A 152 18.57 1.34 -14.52
C ILE A 152 18.57 -0.09 -15.10
N GLN A 153 18.76 -1.08 -14.22
CA GLN A 153 18.69 -2.48 -14.58
C GLN A 153 17.25 -2.98 -14.51
N ALA A 154 16.93 -4.02 -15.29
CA ALA A 154 15.60 -4.61 -15.36
C ALA A 154 14.46 -3.63 -15.79
N GLY A 155 14.72 -2.69 -16.70
CA GLY A 155 13.84 -1.59 -17.11
C GLY A 155 12.40 -1.93 -17.54
N ALA A 156 12.02 -3.21 -17.59
CA ALA A 156 10.64 -3.68 -17.78
C ALA A 156 9.93 -3.99 -16.45
N GLY A 157 10.63 -3.91 -15.31
CA GLY A 157 10.09 -4.15 -13.98
C GLY A 157 9.15 -3.05 -13.51
N GLY A 158 8.37 -3.33 -12.48
CA GLY A 158 7.42 -2.36 -11.92
C GLY A 158 8.09 -1.10 -11.40
N LEU A 159 9.19 -1.25 -10.64
CA LEU A 159 9.98 -0.15 -10.10
C LEU A 159 10.66 0.67 -11.22
N ASP A 160 11.28 -0.03 -12.16
CA ASP A 160 12.13 0.58 -13.18
C ASP A 160 11.34 1.40 -14.18
N ARG A 161 10.09 1.01 -14.46
CA ARG A 161 9.15 1.80 -15.28
C ARG A 161 8.89 3.18 -14.72
N PHE A 162 8.97 3.38 -13.41
CA PHE A 162 8.85 4.69 -12.78
C PHE A 162 10.20 5.40 -12.65
N SER A 163 11.30 4.65 -12.52
CA SER A 163 12.64 5.24 -12.43
C SER A 163 13.05 5.91 -13.75
N ILE A 164 12.75 5.31 -14.91
CA ILE A 164 13.14 5.83 -16.24
C ILE A 164 12.61 7.26 -16.51
N PRO A 165 11.31 7.56 -16.28
CA PRO A 165 10.81 8.92 -16.54
C PRO A 165 11.26 9.98 -15.53
N ILE A 166 11.82 9.57 -14.37
CA ILE A 166 12.30 10.49 -13.33
C ILE A 166 13.74 10.95 -13.64
N THR A 167 14.50 10.14 -14.35
CA THR A 167 15.90 10.44 -14.77
C THR A 167 15.97 11.21 -16.05
#